data_40c1fb9d45f03571b110a37345c4903e
#
_entry.id   40c1fb9d45f03571b110a37345c4903e
#
_cell.length_a   1.000
_cell.length_b   1.000
_cell.length_c   1.000
_cell.angle_alpha   90.00
_cell.angle_beta   90.00
_cell.angle_gamma   90.00
#
_symmetry.space_group_name_H-M   'P 1'
#
loop_
_entity.id
_entity.type
_entity.pdbx_description
1 polymer ?
#
loop_
_entity_poly.entity_id
_entity_poly.type
_entity_poly.pdbx_seq_one_letter_code
_entity_poly.pdbx_strand_id
1 'polypeptide(L)'
;MTLYLIRGIPGSGKSTLARKLVSEHNICEADQFFSQAGEYKFEKEKLPQAHLWCQAKCASRMIHQTEPIAVANTFVKKWEMQQYIQFAREAGWNVVEIIVKGSFKSIHSVPQETINRMQKQFEY
;
A
#
# COMPACT_ATOMS: atom_id res chain seq x y z
N MET A 1 -19.12 1.13 1.88
CA MET A 1 -17.85 1.61 1.31
C MET A 1 -16.70 0.98 2.11
N THR A 2 -15.78 0.38 1.43
CA THR A 2 -14.74 -0.43 2.07
C THR A 2 -13.34 -0.01 1.64
N LEU A 3 -12.46 0.18 2.62
CA LEU A 3 -11.04 0.40 2.44
C LEU A 3 -10.30 -0.87 2.86
N TYR A 4 -9.57 -1.47 1.92
CA TYR A 4 -8.71 -2.60 2.20
C TYR A 4 -7.29 -2.10 2.46
N LEU A 5 -6.72 -2.46 3.60
CA LEU A 5 -5.31 -2.20 3.90
C LEU A 5 -4.57 -3.52 3.78
N ILE A 6 -3.81 -3.65 2.69
CA ILE A 6 -3.12 -4.90 2.34
C ILE A 6 -1.66 -4.76 2.73
N ARG A 7 -1.23 -5.61 3.67
CA ARG A 7 0.09 -5.57 4.30
C ARG A 7 0.90 -6.80 3.92
N GLY A 8 2.20 -6.63 3.80
CA GLY A 8 3.11 -7.75 3.56
C GLY A 8 4.48 -7.27 3.12
N ILE A 9 5.49 -8.12 3.32
CA ILE A 9 6.84 -7.83 2.85
C ILE A 9 6.86 -7.77 1.32
N PRO A 10 7.91 -7.17 0.71
CA PRO A 10 8.03 -7.16 -0.75
C PRO A 10 7.95 -8.58 -1.33
N GLY A 11 7.22 -8.74 -2.42
CA GLY A 11 7.06 -10.03 -3.08
C GLY A 11 6.02 -10.95 -2.46
N SER A 12 5.21 -10.46 -1.51
CA SER A 12 4.21 -11.30 -0.85
C SER A 12 2.90 -11.48 -1.64
N GLY A 13 2.70 -10.71 -2.72
CA GLY A 13 1.49 -10.82 -3.54
C GLY A 13 0.45 -9.74 -3.27
N LYS A 14 0.82 -8.65 -2.64
CA LYS A 14 -0.11 -7.56 -2.28
C LYS A 14 -0.82 -6.97 -3.49
N SER A 15 -0.06 -6.61 -4.53
CA SER A 15 -0.64 -5.99 -5.72
C SER A 15 -1.58 -6.94 -6.47
N THR A 16 -1.22 -8.22 -6.50
CA THR A 16 -2.07 -9.24 -7.12
C THR A 16 -3.41 -9.35 -6.41
N LEU A 17 -3.39 -9.36 -5.06
CA LEU A 17 -4.62 -9.40 -4.29
C LEU A 17 -5.44 -8.12 -4.50
N ALA A 18 -4.78 -6.96 -4.49
CA ALA A 18 -5.47 -5.68 -4.70
C ALA A 18 -6.23 -5.67 -6.01
N ARG A 19 -5.64 -6.17 -7.08
CA ARG A 19 -6.29 -6.23 -8.40
C ARG A 19 -7.49 -7.17 -8.43
N LYS A 20 -7.55 -8.14 -7.53
CA LYS A 20 -8.72 -9.02 -7.40
C LYS A 20 -9.85 -8.39 -6.60
N LEU A 21 -9.54 -7.43 -5.74
CA LEU A 21 -10.52 -6.84 -4.83
C LEU A 21 -11.12 -5.55 -5.35
N VAL A 22 -10.35 -4.74 -6.08
CA VAL A 22 -10.79 -3.42 -6.53
C VAL A 22 -10.33 -3.14 -7.96
N SER A 23 -10.92 -2.10 -8.56
CA SER A 23 -10.51 -1.63 -9.88
C SER A 23 -9.11 -1.02 -9.81
N GLU A 24 -8.36 -1.11 -10.91
CA GLU A 24 -6.96 -0.67 -10.98
C GLU A 24 -6.78 0.78 -10.52
N HIS A 25 -7.67 1.69 -10.93
CA HIS A 25 -7.56 3.11 -10.55
C HIS A 25 -7.85 3.36 -9.07
N ASN A 26 -8.36 2.38 -8.35
CA ASN A 26 -8.62 2.46 -6.92
C ASN A 26 -7.55 1.75 -6.09
N ILE A 27 -6.45 1.36 -6.70
CA ILE A 27 -5.30 0.80 -5.99
C ILE A 27 -4.31 1.91 -5.69
N CYS A 28 -3.97 2.06 -4.41
CA CYS A 28 -3.02 3.06 -3.93
C CYS A 28 -1.79 2.36 -3.37
N GLU A 29 -0.64 2.62 -3.97
CA GLU A 29 0.64 2.06 -3.54
C GLU A 29 1.67 3.18 -3.54
N ALA A 30 2.50 3.26 -2.49
CA ALA A 30 3.56 4.26 -2.43
C ALA A 30 4.52 4.12 -3.62
N ASP A 31 4.74 2.89 -4.08
CA ASP A 31 5.64 2.60 -5.20
C ASP A 31 5.18 3.24 -6.51
N GLN A 32 3.90 3.53 -6.66
CA GLN A 32 3.36 4.21 -7.83
C GLN A 32 3.95 5.61 -8.00
N PHE A 33 4.36 6.25 -6.91
CA PHE A 33 4.99 7.56 -6.93
C PHE A 33 6.22 7.58 -7.84
N PHE A 34 6.98 6.50 -7.83
CA PHE A 34 8.23 6.39 -8.59
C PHE A 34 8.01 6.06 -10.06
N SER A 35 6.76 5.83 -10.47
CA SER A 35 6.40 5.50 -11.86
C SER A 35 5.59 6.60 -12.54
N GLN A 36 5.44 7.78 -11.94
CA GLN A 36 4.57 8.84 -12.45
C GLN A 36 4.96 9.34 -13.83
N ALA A 37 6.24 9.28 -14.15
CA ALA A 37 6.74 9.73 -15.46
C ALA A 37 6.73 8.61 -16.51
N GLY A 38 6.09 7.48 -16.22
CA GLY A 38 6.01 6.34 -17.13
C GLY A 38 7.17 5.35 -17.01
N GLU A 39 8.25 5.74 -16.36
CA GLU A 39 9.42 4.90 -16.10
C GLU A 39 9.66 4.80 -14.60
N TYR A 40 9.84 3.59 -14.10
CA TYR A 40 10.07 3.38 -12.68
C TYR A 40 11.47 3.85 -12.28
N LYS A 41 11.53 4.82 -11.36
CA LYS A 41 12.79 5.36 -10.82
C LYS A 41 12.71 5.45 -9.32
N PHE A 42 13.14 4.40 -8.64
CA PHE A 42 13.16 4.37 -7.19
C PHE A 42 14.27 5.26 -6.63
N GLU A 43 13.91 6.13 -5.67
CA GLU A 43 14.85 6.97 -4.93
C GLU A 43 14.51 6.87 -3.45
N LYS A 44 15.39 6.22 -2.68
CA LYS A 44 15.16 5.92 -1.27
C LYS A 44 14.86 7.16 -0.44
N GLU A 45 15.53 8.27 -0.71
CA GLU A 45 15.35 9.52 0.02
C GLU A 45 13.99 10.16 -0.21
N LYS A 46 13.26 9.73 -1.23
CA LYS A 46 11.92 10.22 -1.54
C LYS A 46 10.81 9.32 -1.01
N LEU A 47 11.13 8.28 -0.25
CA LEU A 47 10.12 7.40 0.35
C LEU A 47 9.09 8.16 1.19
N PRO A 48 9.48 9.14 2.04
CA PRO A 48 8.48 9.90 2.79
C PRO A 48 7.49 10.62 1.88
N GLN A 49 7.97 11.20 0.77
CA GLN A 49 7.11 11.85 -0.21
C GLN A 49 6.18 10.85 -0.90
N ALA A 50 6.69 9.66 -1.21
CA ALA A 50 5.90 8.59 -1.84
C ALA A 50 4.74 8.17 -0.94
N HIS A 51 4.97 8.06 0.37
CA HIS A 51 3.92 7.70 1.32
C HIS A 51 2.88 8.81 1.46
N LEU A 52 3.30 10.07 1.48
CA LEU A 52 2.35 11.20 1.52
C LEU A 52 1.52 11.26 0.24
N TRP A 53 2.14 11.02 -0.91
CA TRP A 53 1.45 10.97 -2.19
C TRP A 53 0.39 9.86 -2.20
N CYS A 54 0.73 8.70 -1.68
CA CYS A 54 -0.19 7.56 -1.59
C CYS A 54 -1.38 7.88 -0.69
N GLN A 55 -1.13 8.51 0.46
CA GLN A 55 -2.18 8.94 1.37
C GLN A 55 -3.12 9.94 0.70
N ALA A 56 -2.56 10.91 -0.04
CA ALA A 56 -3.36 11.90 -0.75
C ALA A 56 -4.23 11.26 -1.84
N LYS A 57 -3.68 10.30 -2.57
CA LYS A 57 -4.45 9.57 -3.57
C LYS A 57 -5.63 8.84 -2.94
N CYS A 58 -5.39 8.14 -1.83
CA CYS A 58 -6.42 7.41 -1.12
C CYS A 58 -7.53 8.35 -0.63
N ALA A 59 -7.15 9.45 0.02
CA ALA A 59 -8.12 10.43 0.52
C ALA A 59 -8.96 11.02 -0.62
N SER A 60 -8.32 11.34 -1.74
CA SER A 60 -9.02 11.87 -2.91
C SER A 60 -10.04 10.86 -3.44
N ARG A 61 -9.68 9.59 -3.53
CA ARG A 61 -10.60 8.54 -3.98
C ARG A 61 -11.79 8.41 -3.04
N MET A 62 -11.56 8.47 -1.74
CA MET A 62 -12.65 8.40 -0.76
C MET A 62 -13.65 9.53 -0.89
N ILE A 63 -13.15 10.73 -1.22
CA ILE A 63 -14.01 11.92 -1.35
C ILE A 63 -14.83 11.89 -2.63
N HIS A 64 -14.25 11.40 -3.74
CA HIS A 64 -14.83 11.56 -5.06
C HIS A 64 -15.63 10.36 -5.58
N GLN A 65 -15.59 9.22 -4.89
CA GLN A 65 -16.30 8.03 -5.35
C GLN A 65 -16.55 7.07 -4.19
N THR A 66 -17.34 5.99 -4.43
CA THR A 66 -17.77 5.07 -3.37
C THR A 66 -17.37 3.62 -3.63
N GLU A 67 -16.65 3.36 -4.73
CA GLU A 67 -16.15 2.02 -5.01
C GLU A 67 -15.06 1.63 -4.01
N PRO A 68 -14.88 0.33 -3.74
CA PRO A 68 -13.85 -0.08 -2.78
C PRO A 68 -12.45 0.36 -3.22
N ILE A 69 -11.64 0.70 -2.23
CA ILE A 69 -10.25 1.15 -2.41
C ILE A 69 -9.33 0.17 -1.72
N ALA A 70 -8.18 -0.11 -2.32
CA ALA A 70 -7.14 -0.92 -1.69
C ALA A 70 -5.85 -0.11 -1.59
N VAL A 71 -5.28 -0.06 -0.39
CA VAL A 71 -3.93 0.48 -0.17
C VAL A 71 -3.00 -0.70 0.07
N ALA A 72 -2.04 -0.90 -0.82
CA ALA A 72 -1.11 -2.02 -0.76
C ALA A 72 0.31 -1.49 -0.53
N ASN A 73 0.77 -1.59 0.69
CA ASN A 73 2.12 -1.19 1.11
C ASN A 73 2.65 -2.25 2.08
N THR A 74 3.95 -2.18 2.41
CA THR A 74 4.51 -3.15 3.34
C THR A 74 3.85 -3.07 4.72
N PHE A 75 3.57 -1.85 5.20
CA PHE A 75 2.96 -1.62 6.51
C PHE A 75 3.60 -2.52 7.58
N VAL A 76 4.94 -2.46 7.65
CA VAL A 76 5.71 -3.29 8.59
C VAL A 76 5.29 -3.00 10.03
N LYS A 77 5.10 -1.74 10.36
CA LYS A 77 4.63 -1.29 11.67
C LYS A 77 3.16 -0.89 11.59
N LYS A 78 2.39 -1.22 12.61
CA LYS A 78 0.95 -0.93 12.63
C LYS A 78 0.67 0.58 12.58
N TRP A 79 1.57 1.42 13.13
CA TRP A 79 1.34 2.87 13.11
C TRP A 79 1.29 3.42 11.68
N GLU A 80 1.91 2.73 10.72
CA GLU A 80 1.92 3.18 9.33
C GLU A 80 0.53 3.18 8.70
N MET A 81 -0.42 2.43 9.27
CA MET A 81 -1.81 2.40 8.80
C MET A 81 -2.68 3.50 9.39
N GLN A 82 -2.22 4.18 10.44
CA GLN A 82 -3.06 5.07 11.24
C GLN A 82 -3.72 6.18 10.43
N GLN A 83 -2.98 6.80 9.51
CA GLN A 83 -3.55 7.89 8.71
C GLN A 83 -4.69 7.40 7.83
N TYR A 84 -4.54 6.21 7.25
CA TYR A 84 -5.59 5.61 6.41
C TYR A 84 -6.82 5.24 7.24
N ILE A 85 -6.62 4.70 8.43
CA ILE A 85 -7.71 4.36 9.34
C ILE A 85 -8.45 5.64 9.76
N GLN A 86 -7.71 6.72 10.01
CA GLN A 86 -8.30 8.00 10.36
C GLN A 86 -9.16 8.56 9.22
N PHE A 87 -8.66 8.52 7.98
CA PHE A 87 -9.43 8.93 6.80
C PHE A 87 -10.74 8.14 6.69
N ALA A 88 -10.65 6.82 6.85
CA ALA A 88 -11.83 5.95 6.75
C ALA A 88 -12.84 6.27 7.85
N ARG A 89 -12.37 6.48 9.07
CA ARG A 89 -13.23 6.82 10.20
C ARG A 89 -13.98 8.12 9.95
N GLU A 90 -13.27 9.14 9.48
CA GLU A 90 -13.87 10.45 9.20
C GLU A 90 -14.87 10.39 8.05
N ALA A 91 -14.61 9.56 7.06
CA ALA A 91 -15.46 9.42 5.88
C ALA A 91 -16.59 8.39 6.05
N GLY A 92 -16.61 7.66 7.16
CA GLY A 92 -17.61 6.61 7.40
C GLY A 92 -17.39 5.34 6.60
N TRP A 93 -16.14 5.05 6.22
CA TRP A 93 -15.78 3.83 5.48
C TRP A 93 -15.40 2.70 6.42
N ASN A 94 -15.74 1.48 6.03
CA ASN A 94 -15.27 0.28 6.74
C ASN A 94 -13.82 -0.02 6.36
N VAL A 95 -13.03 -0.50 7.32
CA VAL A 95 -11.64 -0.88 7.10
C VAL A 95 -11.49 -2.38 7.23
N VAL A 96 -10.84 -3.01 6.25
CA VAL A 96 -10.48 -4.42 6.30
C VAL A 96 -8.96 -4.52 6.16
N GLU A 97 -8.31 -5.04 7.19
CA GLU A 97 -6.86 -5.27 7.18
C GLU A 97 -6.58 -6.70 6.71
N ILE A 98 -5.69 -6.84 5.71
CA ILE A 98 -5.31 -8.15 5.19
C ILE A 98 -3.79 -8.26 5.20
N ILE A 99 -3.25 -9.32 5.80
CA ILE A 99 -1.82 -9.62 5.78
C ILE A 99 -1.58 -10.70 4.74
N VAL A 100 -0.72 -10.42 3.77
CA VAL A 100 -0.38 -11.36 2.70
C VAL A 100 0.99 -11.96 2.99
N LYS A 101 1.08 -13.28 3.00
CA LYS A 101 2.29 -14.00 3.39
C LYS A 101 2.92 -14.81 2.25
N GLY A 102 2.59 -14.49 0.99
CA GLY A 102 3.16 -15.17 -0.16
C GLY A 102 4.66 -14.92 -0.30
N SER A 103 5.30 -15.74 -1.12
CA SER A 103 6.72 -15.61 -1.41
C SER A 103 6.91 -15.67 -2.93
N PHE A 104 6.88 -14.52 -3.57
CA PHE A 104 7.04 -14.39 -5.01
C PHE A 104 8.23 -13.50 -5.31
N LYS A 105 8.78 -13.63 -6.51
CA LYS A 105 9.86 -12.77 -6.94
C LYS A 105 9.34 -11.34 -7.10
N SER A 106 10.00 -10.39 -6.44
CA SER A 106 9.63 -8.98 -6.54
C SER A 106 9.97 -8.44 -7.92
N ILE A 107 9.03 -7.66 -8.52
CA ILE A 107 9.24 -7.01 -9.80
C ILE A 107 10.40 -6.00 -9.73
N HIS A 108 10.59 -5.36 -8.60
CA HIS A 108 11.57 -4.29 -8.41
C HIS A 108 12.84 -4.74 -7.69
N SER A 109 13.08 -6.04 -7.60
CA SER A 109 14.33 -6.62 -7.09
C SER A 109 14.81 -6.01 -5.78
N VAL A 110 13.94 -6.00 -4.76
CA VAL A 110 14.31 -5.50 -3.43
C VAL A 110 15.42 -6.39 -2.85
N PRO A 111 16.50 -5.80 -2.27
CA PRO A 111 17.57 -6.59 -1.68
C PRO A 111 17.07 -7.55 -0.61
N GLN A 112 17.62 -8.77 -0.60
CA GLN A 112 17.20 -9.80 0.37
C GLN A 112 17.42 -9.36 1.81
N GLU A 113 18.48 -8.57 2.08
CA GLU A 113 18.73 -8.04 3.42
C GLU A 113 17.59 -7.15 3.90
N THR A 114 17.06 -6.32 3.00
CA THR A 114 15.92 -5.45 3.31
C THR A 114 14.68 -6.28 3.62
N ILE A 115 14.41 -7.31 2.82
CA ILE A 115 13.29 -8.22 3.04
C ILE A 115 13.42 -8.92 4.39
N ASN A 116 14.60 -9.43 4.70
CA ASN A 116 14.85 -10.12 5.97
C ASN A 116 14.63 -9.19 7.17
N ARG A 117 15.10 -7.94 7.06
CA ARG A 117 14.90 -6.94 8.11
C ARG A 117 13.42 -6.64 8.33
N MET A 118 12.68 -6.43 7.25
CA MET A 118 11.24 -6.16 7.30
C MET A 118 10.49 -7.32 7.92
N GLN A 119 10.86 -8.56 7.56
CA GLN A 119 10.23 -9.75 8.09
C GLN A 119 10.39 -9.88 9.60
N LYS A 120 11.58 -9.55 10.11
CA LYS A 120 11.85 -9.56 11.55
C LYS A 120 11.09 -8.48 12.30
N GLN A 121 10.90 -7.32 11.68
CA GLN A 121 10.27 -6.16 12.31
C GLN A 121 8.75 -6.12 12.13
N PHE A 122 8.21 -7.03 11.34
CA PHE A 122 6.79 -7.00 10.96
C PHE A 122 5.89 -7.22 12.17
N GLU A 123 4.97 -6.28 12.37
CA GLU A 123 4.00 -6.33 13.46
C GLU A 123 2.69 -6.95 12.96
N TYR A 124 2.39 -8.13 13.45
CA TYR A 124 1.14 -8.81 13.13
C TYR A 124 0.05 -8.33 14.10
#